data_ece186a1c5cd0b0e4b47fd71ba9c470f
#
_entry.id   ece186a1c5cd0b0e4b47fd71ba9c470f
#
_cell.length_a   1.000
_cell.length_b   1.000
_cell.length_c   1.000
_cell.angle_alpha   90.00
_cell.angle_beta   90.00
_cell.angle_gamma   90.00
#
_symmetry.space_group_name_H-M   'P 1'
#
loop_
_entity.id
_entity.type
_entity.pdbx_description
1 polymer ?
#
loop_
_entity_poly.entity_id
_entity_poly.type
_entity_poly.pdbx_seq_one_letter_code
_entity_poly.pdbx_strand_id
1 'polypeptide(L)'
;MDILNQLSPRRFREVDDLLAFISIYDDSLRTRSYRSLLRSHAKLVRDAVCVEGGCGLGLFAVELARLGARKVYAVEHNPLMARLARERFQRLPASVSRRIELVELPLQRFRPPEHVHLLVHEFYGQLLYDEDLWVLDHLRFQPDIVIPDGGELRGGTVSSLLYRDRVVTPGVIERLDGVLVSGLFEGESRDLRQPVLRWSFGRGLTSVKHSFLRSKGNLLCLGLMVTHKGKKVCEAGGGSNWSHVWTKRVGNEVSLRFRRPDDGVGMDCWFGWKR
;
A
#
# COMPACT_ATOMS: atom_id res chain seq x y z
N MET A 1 -11.60 -1.96 29.82
CA MET A 1 -10.77 -3.19 29.95
C MET A 1 -9.72 -3.10 28.87
N ASP A 2 -8.46 -3.00 29.25
CA ASP A 2 -7.36 -2.89 28.27
C ASP A 2 -6.87 -4.30 27.93
N ILE A 3 -7.49 -4.89 26.89
CA ILE A 3 -7.20 -6.27 26.46
C ILE A 3 -5.76 -6.39 25.95
N LEU A 4 -5.18 -5.32 25.40
CA LEU A 4 -3.83 -5.34 24.85
C LEU A 4 -2.78 -5.59 25.94
N ASN A 5 -2.98 -5.08 27.16
CA ASN A 5 -2.08 -5.30 28.28
C ASN A 5 -2.13 -6.73 28.85
N GLN A 6 -3.06 -7.58 28.37
CA GLN A 6 -3.18 -8.98 28.80
C GLN A 6 -2.42 -9.94 27.88
N LEU A 7 -1.90 -9.46 26.75
CA LEU A 7 -1.13 -10.27 25.82
C LEU A 7 0.38 -10.19 26.10
N SER A 8 1.07 -11.32 25.98
CA SER A 8 2.53 -11.26 25.93
C SER A 8 3.00 -10.47 24.70
N PRO A 9 4.19 -9.82 24.75
CA PRO A 9 4.71 -9.07 23.59
C PRO A 9 4.79 -9.89 22.29
N ARG A 10 5.06 -11.18 22.39
CA ARG A 10 5.06 -12.10 21.25
C ARG A 10 3.64 -12.28 20.70
N ARG A 11 2.67 -12.56 21.58
CA ARG A 11 1.29 -12.77 21.17
C ARG A 11 0.66 -11.49 20.61
N PHE A 12 1.00 -10.34 21.19
CA PHE A 12 0.59 -9.04 20.67
C PHE A 12 1.02 -8.86 19.21
N ARG A 13 2.32 -9.08 18.90
CA ARG A 13 2.81 -8.96 17.52
C ARG A 13 2.12 -9.93 16.57
N GLU A 14 1.94 -11.19 16.96
CA GLU A 14 1.22 -12.18 16.14
C GLU A 14 -0.22 -11.74 15.82
N VAL A 15 -0.91 -11.16 16.80
CA VAL A 15 -2.30 -10.67 16.62
C VAL A 15 -2.31 -9.42 15.76
N ASP A 16 -1.38 -8.50 15.97
CA ASP A 16 -1.26 -7.25 15.21
C ASP A 16 -0.99 -7.54 13.73
N ASP A 17 -0.01 -8.41 13.44
CA ASP A 17 0.26 -8.90 12.09
C ASP A 17 -0.99 -9.52 11.44
N LEU A 18 -1.72 -10.37 12.17
CA LEU A 18 -2.94 -11.00 11.66
C LEU A 18 -4.04 -9.99 11.37
N LEU A 19 -4.25 -9.00 12.24
CA LEU A 19 -5.26 -7.95 12.05
C LEU A 19 -4.95 -7.09 10.84
N ALA A 20 -3.69 -6.72 10.64
CA ALA A 20 -3.24 -6.01 9.44
C ALA A 20 -3.58 -6.81 8.17
N PHE A 21 -3.24 -8.11 8.13
CA PHE A 21 -3.56 -8.97 7.00
C PHE A 21 -5.06 -9.18 6.79
N ILE A 22 -5.85 -9.34 7.86
CA ILE A 22 -7.31 -9.44 7.76
C ILE A 22 -7.87 -8.19 7.09
N SER A 23 -7.43 -7.00 7.52
CA SER A 23 -7.84 -5.73 6.92
C SER A 23 -7.51 -5.67 5.43
N ILE A 24 -6.30 -6.11 5.02
CA ILE A 24 -5.89 -6.17 3.62
C ILE A 24 -6.79 -7.11 2.81
N TYR A 25 -7.09 -8.29 3.33
CA TYR A 25 -7.90 -9.29 2.62
C TYR A 25 -9.39 -8.98 2.59
N ASP A 26 -9.90 -8.25 3.59
CA ASP A 26 -11.28 -7.78 3.65
C ASP A 26 -11.54 -6.63 2.65
N ASP A 27 -10.50 -5.95 2.18
CA ASP A 27 -10.59 -4.93 1.13
C ASP A 27 -10.95 -5.55 -0.23
N SER A 28 -12.23 -5.81 -0.40
CA SER A 28 -12.75 -6.46 -1.62
C SER A 28 -12.60 -5.58 -2.87
N LEU A 29 -12.59 -4.26 -2.73
CA LEU A 29 -12.42 -3.33 -3.85
C LEU A 29 -10.98 -3.38 -4.37
N ARG A 30 -10.00 -3.23 -3.49
CA ARG A 30 -8.57 -3.35 -3.82
C ARG A 30 -8.27 -4.70 -4.44
N THR A 31 -8.67 -5.78 -3.78
CA THR A 31 -8.45 -7.16 -4.26
C THR A 31 -9.04 -7.38 -5.65
N ARG A 32 -10.28 -6.95 -5.92
CA ARG A 32 -10.91 -7.05 -7.25
C ARG A 32 -10.17 -6.24 -8.30
N SER A 33 -9.74 -5.02 -7.97
CA SER A 33 -9.01 -4.13 -8.88
C SER A 33 -7.67 -4.76 -9.30
N TYR A 34 -6.89 -5.28 -8.35
CA TYR A 34 -5.64 -5.99 -8.65
C TYR A 34 -5.87 -7.24 -9.49
N ARG A 35 -6.85 -8.08 -9.15
CA ARG A 35 -7.16 -9.27 -9.94
C ARG A 35 -7.63 -8.93 -11.36
N SER A 36 -8.42 -7.87 -11.52
CA SER A 36 -8.82 -7.37 -12.84
C SER A 36 -7.61 -6.91 -13.64
N LEU A 37 -6.68 -6.18 -12.99
CA LEU A 37 -5.44 -5.75 -13.61
C LEU A 37 -4.57 -6.94 -14.05
N LEU A 38 -4.37 -7.95 -13.20
CA LEU A 38 -3.64 -9.18 -13.57
C LEU A 38 -4.29 -9.91 -14.74
N ARG A 39 -5.62 -10.05 -14.74
CA ARG A 39 -6.38 -10.66 -15.84
C ARG A 39 -6.25 -9.91 -17.15
N SER A 40 -6.18 -8.58 -17.12
CA SER A 40 -5.93 -7.78 -18.33
C SER A 40 -4.55 -8.05 -18.94
N HIS A 41 -3.62 -8.59 -18.14
CA HIS A 41 -2.28 -9.00 -18.56
C HIS A 41 -2.13 -10.53 -18.73
N ALA A 42 -3.24 -11.29 -18.83
CA ALA A 42 -3.21 -12.75 -18.89
C ALA A 42 -2.35 -13.30 -20.04
N LYS A 43 -2.28 -12.60 -21.18
CA LYS A 43 -1.41 -13.00 -22.30
C LYS A 43 0.08 -12.94 -21.94
N LEU A 44 0.49 -11.98 -21.12
CA LEU A 44 1.87 -11.81 -20.65
C LEU A 44 2.20 -12.76 -19.50
N VAL A 45 1.20 -13.15 -18.71
CA VAL A 45 1.34 -14.08 -17.59
C VAL A 45 1.50 -15.53 -18.07
N ARG A 46 0.84 -15.89 -19.19
CA ARG A 46 0.88 -17.26 -19.72
C ARG A 46 2.32 -17.66 -20.04
N ASP A 47 2.74 -18.82 -19.53
CA ASP A 47 4.08 -19.41 -19.67
C ASP A 47 5.22 -18.55 -19.10
N ALA A 48 4.90 -17.44 -18.43
CA ALA A 48 5.86 -16.54 -17.83
C ALA A 48 6.35 -17.04 -16.46
N VAL A 49 7.50 -16.54 -16.04
CA VAL A 49 8.00 -16.59 -14.68
C VAL A 49 7.57 -15.32 -13.96
N CYS A 50 6.84 -15.47 -12.88
CA CYS A 50 6.27 -14.37 -12.13
C CYS A 50 6.78 -14.37 -10.68
N VAL A 51 6.82 -13.19 -10.06
CA VAL A 51 7.10 -13.02 -8.63
C VAL A 51 5.93 -12.29 -7.99
N GLU A 52 5.44 -12.76 -6.85
CA GLU A 52 4.63 -11.97 -5.93
C GLU A 52 5.53 -11.55 -4.77
N GLY A 53 5.77 -10.24 -4.63
CA GLY A 53 6.56 -9.67 -3.54
C GLY A 53 5.69 -9.32 -2.35
N GLY A 54 6.10 -9.76 -1.13
CA GLY A 54 5.29 -9.63 0.08
C GLY A 54 3.98 -10.40 -0.06
N CYS A 55 4.07 -11.70 -0.37
CA CYS A 55 2.89 -12.43 -0.83
C CYS A 55 1.80 -12.61 0.25
N GLY A 56 2.13 -12.42 1.53
CA GLY A 56 1.19 -12.70 2.61
C GLY A 56 0.65 -14.13 2.49
N LEU A 57 -0.65 -14.27 2.25
CA LEU A 57 -1.29 -15.57 1.99
C LEU A 57 -1.21 -16.02 0.51
N GLY A 58 -0.49 -15.32 -0.35
CA GLY A 58 -0.29 -15.67 -1.76
C GLY A 58 -1.54 -15.50 -2.62
N LEU A 59 -2.26 -14.40 -2.45
CA LEU A 59 -3.50 -14.16 -3.18
C LEU A 59 -3.24 -14.00 -4.68
N PHE A 60 -2.24 -13.21 -5.03
CA PHE A 60 -1.90 -12.95 -6.42
C PHE A 60 -1.07 -14.08 -7.04
N ALA A 61 -0.25 -14.81 -6.25
CA ALA A 61 0.44 -16.00 -6.74
C ALA A 61 -0.55 -17.06 -7.23
N VAL A 62 -1.64 -17.27 -6.50
CA VAL A 62 -2.71 -18.17 -6.94
C VAL A 62 -3.40 -17.67 -8.20
N GLU A 63 -3.65 -16.38 -8.32
CA GLU A 63 -4.24 -15.79 -9.54
C GLU A 63 -3.31 -15.94 -10.74
N LEU A 64 -2.02 -15.62 -10.59
CA LEU A 64 -1.00 -15.80 -11.63
C LEU A 64 -0.88 -17.25 -12.10
N ALA A 65 -0.85 -18.21 -11.15
CA ALA A 65 -0.79 -19.63 -11.48
C ALA A 65 -2.04 -20.09 -12.25
N ARG A 66 -3.22 -19.58 -11.89
CA ARG A 66 -4.49 -19.84 -12.60
C ARG A 66 -4.53 -19.22 -14.00
N LEU A 67 -3.90 -18.07 -14.18
CA LEU A 67 -3.77 -17.41 -15.49
C LEU A 67 -2.76 -18.13 -16.41
N GLY A 68 -2.06 -19.16 -15.91
CA GLY A 68 -1.19 -19.99 -16.70
C GLY A 68 0.29 -19.63 -16.62
N ALA A 69 0.72 -18.90 -15.58
CA ALA A 69 2.14 -18.70 -15.32
C ALA A 69 2.87 -20.05 -15.28
N ARG A 70 4.06 -20.13 -15.90
CA ARG A 70 4.90 -21.32 -15.86
C ARG A 70 5.42 -21.57 -14.45
N LYS A 71 5.87 -20.51 -13.78
CA LYS A 71 6.38 -20.50 -12.42
C LYS A 71 5.97 -19.23 -11.70
N VAL A 72 5.63 -19.31 -10.43
CA VAL A 72 5.36 -18.19 -9.55
C VAL A 72 6.18 -18.34 -8.28
N TYR A 73 7.08 -17.40 -8.03
CA TYR A 73 7.79 -17.28 -6.76
C TYR A 73 6.97 -16.37 -5.83
N ALA A 74 6.36 -16.94 -4.80
CA ALA A 74 5.65 -16.23 -3.76
C ALA A 74 6.63 -15.90 -2.63
N VAL A 75 7.11 -14.65 -2.57
CA VAL A 75 8.16 -14.23 -1.64
C VAL A 75 7.53 -13.57 -0.41
N GLU A 76 7.81 -14.12 0.78
CA GLU A 76 7.29 -13.63 2.05
C GLU A 76 8.36 -13.75 3.14
N HIS A 77 8.56 -12.68 3.91
CA HIS A 77 9.56 -12.68 4.98
C HIS A 77 8.98 -12.92 6.38
N ASN A 78 7.67 -12.65 6.56
CA ASN A 78 7.00 -12.90 7.83
C ASN A 78 6.76 -14.40 8.01
N PRO A 79 7.37 -15.05 9.06
CA PRO A 79 7.28 -16.50 9.21
C PRO A 79 5.84 -17.01 9.44
N LEU A 80 4.99 -16.21 10.09
CA LEU A 80 3.59 -16.56 10.33
C LEU A 80 2.83 -16.59 9.01
N MET A 81 2.98 -15.54 8.19
CA MET A 81 2.33 -15.45 6.88
C MET A 81 2.83 -16.53 5.93
N ALA A 82 4.14 -16.78 5.88
CA ALA A 82 4.73 -17.84 5.06
C ALA A 82 4.16 -19.23 5.44
N ARG A 83 4.01 -19.52 6.73
CA ARG A 83 3.37 -20.74 7.19
C ARG A 83 1.92 -20.87 6.71
N LEU A 84 1.12 -19.80 6.87
CA LEU A 84 -0.28 -19.80 6.44
C LEU A 84 -0.40 -19.89 4.90
N ALA A 85 0.48 -19.23 4.16
CA ALA A 85 0.56 -19.37 2.70
C ALA A 85 0.85 -20.81 2.29
N ARG A 86 1.81 -21.48 2.94
CA ARG A 86 2.16 -22.87 2.68
C ARG A 86 0.97 -23.79 2.89
N GLU A 87 0.29 -23.68 4.03
CA GLU A 87 -0.92 -24.47 4.33
C GLU A 87 -2.01 -24.23 3.28
N ARG A 88 -2.18 -23.00 2.84
CA ARG A 88 -3.13 -22.65 1.79
C ARG A 88 -2.74 -23.28 0.44
N PHE A 89 -1.47 -23.18 0.05
CA PHE A 89 -1.01 -23.73 -1.24
C PHE A 89 -1.15 -25.25 -1.31
N GLN A 90 -0.96 -25.97 -0.19
CA GLN A 90 -1.15 -27.41 -0.10
C GLN A 90 -2.61 -27.86 -0.36
N ARG A 91 -3.57 -26.98 -0.11
CA ARG A 91 -5.01 -27.25 -0.34
C ARG A 91 -5.47 -26.91 -1.77
N LEU A 92 -4.60 -26.37 -2.60
CA LEU A 92 -4.94 -26.04 -3.99
C LEU A 92 -4.87 -27.28 -4.90
N PRO A 93 -5.62 -27.28 -6.02
CA PRO A 93 -5.44 -28.29 -7.06
C PRO A 93 -3.98 -28.36 -7.53
N ALA A 94 -3.49 -29.58 -7.79
CA ALA A 94 -2.10 -29.80 -8.20
C ALA A 94 -1.69 -29.01 -9.46
N SER A 95 -2.63 -28.75 -10.38
CA SER A 95 -2.39 -27.91 -11.56
C SER A 95 -2.05 -26.46 -11.24
N VAL A 96 -2.41 -25.98 -10.05
CA VAL A 96 -2.10 -24.63 -9.56
C VAL A 96 -0.90 -24.67 -8.62
N SER A 97 -0.94 -25.53 -7.58
CA SER A 97 0.09 -25.56 -6.53
C SER A 97 1.48 -25.87 -7.06
N ARG A 98 1.62 -26.75 -8.07
CA ARG A 98 2.93 -27.10 -8.68
C ARG A 98 3.62 -25.91 -9.37
N ARG A 99 2.89 -24.86 -9.71
CA ARG A 99 3.40 -23.66 -10.33
C ARG A 99 3.93 -22.65 -9.30
N ILE A 100 3.54 -22.79 -8.01
CA ILE A 100 3.86 -21.83 -6.96
C ILE A 100 4.99 -22.40 -6.10
N GLU A 101 6.01 -21.59 -5.89
CA GLU A 101 7.09 -21.84 -4.94
C GLU A 101 7.10 -20.73 -3.90
N LEU A 102 6.94 -21.12 -2.62
CA LEU A 102 7.05 -20.20 -1.50
C LEU A 102 8.51 -20.00 -1.15
N VAL A 103 8.93 -18.73 -1.10
CA VAL A 103 10.30 -18.30 -0.80
C VAL A 103 10.27 -17.45 0.48
N GLU A 104 10.86 -17.99 1.57
CA GLU A 104 10.81 -17.38 2.90
C GLU A 104 12.03 -16.49 3.15
N LEU A 105 12.03 -15.30 2.53
CA LEU A 105 13.06 -14.28 2.76
C LEU A 105 12.57 -12.88 2.32
N PRO A 106 13.24 -11.81 2.76
CA PRO A 106 12.94 -10.47 2.29
C PRO A 106 13.16 -10.36 0.78
N LEU A 107 12.22 -9.70 0.07
CA LEU A 107 12.22 -9.60 -1.39
C LEU A 107 13.55 -9.01 -1.93
N GLN A 108 14.12 -8.00 -1.26
CA GLN A 108 15.39 -7.39 -1.64
C GLN A 108 16.61 -8.32 -1.49
N ARG A 109 16.44 -9.50 -0.88
CA ARG A 109 17.46 -10.56 -0.80
C ARG A 109 17.20 -11.69 -1.78
N PHE A 110 16.02 -11.75 -2.37
CA PHE A 110 15.66 -12.78 -3.32
C PHE A 110 16.47 -12.64 -4.62
N ARG A 111 17.01 -13.77 -5.09
CA ARG A 111 17.68 -13.91 -6.38
C ARG A 111 17.01 -15.06 -7.11
N PRO A 112 16.10 -14.77 -8.04
CA PRO A 112 15.45 -15.82 -8.81
C PRO A 112 16.49 -16.60 -9.64
N PRO A 113 16.34 -17.92 -9.76
CA PRO A 113 17.27 -18.74 -10.55
C PRO A 113 17.11 -18.55 -12.06
N GLU A 114 16.09 -17.82 -12.49
CA GLU A 114 15.74 -17.60 -13.87
C GLU A 114 15.19 -16.17 -14.10
N HIS A 115 15.07 -15.77 -15.36
CA HIS A 115 14.55 -14.45 -15.71
C HIS A 115 13.10 -14.27 -15.25
N VAL A 116 12.82 -13.11 -14.66
CA VAL A 116 11.48 -12.74 -14.17
C VAL A 116 10.78 -11.83 -15.18
N HIS A 117 9.66 -12.28 -15.72
CA HIS A 117 8.87 -11.53 -16.67
C HIS A 117 7.94 -10.53 -15.96
N LEU A 118 7.40 -10.90 -14.80
CA LEU A 118 6.41 -10.08 -14.10
C LEU A 118 6.62 -10.12 -12.59
N LEU A 119 6.63 -8.93 -11.96
CA LEU A 119 6.55 -8.74 -10.53
C LEU A 119 5.22 -8.10 -10.18
N VAL A 120 4.44 -8.72 -9.30
CA VAL A 120 3.28 -8.11 -8.65
C VAL A 120 3.60 -7.83 -7.20
N HIS A 121 3.12 -6.70 -6.69
CA HIS A 121 3.30 -6.29 -5.30
C HIS A 121 2.11 -5.48 -4.79
N GLU A 122 2.01 -5.36 -3.47
CA GLU A 122 1.12 -4.42 -2.79
C GLU A 122 1.85 -3.85 -1.57
N PHE A 123 2.70 -2.83 -1.81
CA PHE A 123 3.61 -2.21 -0.84
C PHE A 123 3.28 -0.74 -0.56
N TYR A 124 2.06 -0.32 -0.87
CA TYR A 124 1.65 1.07 -0.74
C TYR A 124 1.21 1.39 0.67
N GLY A 125 1.85 2.36 1.30
CA GLY A 125 1.37 2.97 2.53
C GLY A 125 0.32 4.06 2.29
N GLN A 126 -0.31 4.53 3.36
CA GLN A 126 -1.34 5.58 3.30
C GLN A 126 -0.83 6.92 2.75
N LEU A 127 0.46 7.20 2.93
CA LEU A 127 1.16 8.36 2.35
C LEU A 127 1.99 7.97 1.12
N LEU A 128 1.61 6.89 0.45
CA LEU A 128 2.20 6.33 -0.75
C LEU A 128 3.53 5.58 -0.49
N TYR A 129 4.51 6.22 0.09
CA TYR A 129 5.89 5.70 0.22
C TYR A 129 6.31 5.49 1.69
N ASP A 130 5.36 5.49 2.60
CA ASP A 130 5.56 5.35 4.05
C ASP A 130 5.59 3.90 4.56
N GLU A 131 5.51 2.93 3.65
CA GLU A 131 5.64 1.50 3.95
C GLU A 131 6.78 0.88 3.10
N ASP A 132 6.48 -0.19 2.36
CA ASP A 132 7.48 -1.08 1.76
C ASP A 132 7.81 -0.80 0.28
N LEU A 133 7.28 0.26 -0.34
CA LEU A 133 7.61 0.58 -1.74
C LEU A 133 9.11 0.72 -2.01
N TRP A 134 9.88 1.16 -1.02
CA TRP A 134 11.34 1.28 -1.09
C TRP A 134 12.04 -0.06 -1.40
N VAL A 135 11.43 -1.19 -1.06
CA VAL A 135 11.96 -2.54 -1.35
C VAL A 135 12.18 -2.73 -2.84
N LEU A 136 11.34 -2.12 -3.66
CA LEU A 136 11.41 -2.21 -5.13
C LEU A 136 12.65 -1.50 -5.71
N ASP A 137 13.20 -0.54 -4.98
CA ASP A 137 14.44 0.16 -5.39
C ASP A 137 15.69 -0.66 -5.10
N HIS A 138 15.55 -1.80 -4.37
CA HIS A 138 16.65 -2.65 -3.91
C HIS A 138 16.54 -4.09 -4.41
N LEU A 139 15.76 -4.33 -5.45
CA LEU A 139 15.64 -5.67 -6.05
C LEU A 139 17.00 -6.14 -6.58
N ARG A 140 17.24 -7.45 -6.45
CA ARG A 140 18.45 -8.12 -6.99
C ARG A 140 18.17 -8.82 -8.33
N PHE A 141 17.09 -8.45 -8.98
CA PHE A 141 16.70 -8.89 -10.31
C PHE A 141 15.91 -7.78 -10.98
N GLN A 142 15.84 -7.84 -12.31
CA GLN A 142 15.10 -6.87 -13.12
C GLN A 142 13.91 -7.57 -13.77
N PRO A 143 12.67 -7.29 -13.34
CA PRO A 143 11.49 -7.81 -14.02
C PRO A 143 11.21 -7.00 -15.29
N ASP A 144 10.64 -7.63 -16.34
CA ASP A 144 10.22 -6.91 -17.54
C ASP A 144 9.05 -5.97 -17.26
N ILE A 145 8.16 -6.39 -16.33
CA ILE A 145 6.95 -5.65 -15.96
C ILE A 145 6.75 -5.70 -14.45
N VAL A 146 6.41 -4.55 -13.87
CA VAL A 146 5.96 -4.43 -12.48
C VAL A 146 4.49 -4.05 -12.46
N ILE A 147 3.70 -4.70 -11.63
CA ILE A 147 2.26 -4.48 -11.50
C ILE A 147 1.87 -4.30 -10.02
N PRO A 148 1.31 -3.12 -9.63
CA PRO A 148 1.28 -1.87 -10.37
C PRO A 148 2.67 -1.22 -10.50
N ASP A 149 2.84 -0.29 -11.45
CA ASP A 149 4.12 0.39 -11.69
C ASP A 149 4.16 1.85 -11.20
N GLY A 150 3.11 2.31 -10.54
CA GLY A 150 3.02 3.69 -10.09
C GLY A 150 1.96 3.96 -9.03
N GLY A 151 2.03 5.15 -8.46
CA GLY A 151 1.06 5.66 -7.51
C GLY A 151 1.11 7.17 -7.36
N GLU A 152 0.05 7.74 -6.83
CA GLU A 152 -0.05 9.16 -6.48
C GLU A 152 -0.56 9.30 -5.05
N LEU A 153 0.07 10.14 -4.26
CA LEU A 153 -0.59 10.75 -3.11
C LEU A 153 -1.32 11.98 -3.63
N ARG A 154 -2.61 11.98 -3.53
CA ARG A 154 -3.46 13.09 -3.95
C ARG A 154 -3.92 13.88 -2.74
N GLY A 155 -4.26 15.15 -2.94
CA GLY A 155 -4.71 15.98 -1.83
C GLY A 155 -5.61 17.12 -2.25
N GLY A 156 -6.28 17.67 -1.27
CA GLY A 156 -7.10 18.86 -1.42
C GLY A 156 -7.45 19.46 -0.07
N THR A 157 -7.89 20.70 -0.08
CA THR A 157 -8.37 21.37 1.13
C THR A 157 -9.89 21.41 1.15
N VAL A 158 -10.45 21.09 2.31
CA VAL A 158 -11.88 20.91 2.54
C VAL A 158 -12.29 21.77 3.74
N SER A 159 -13.52 22.25 3.74
CA SER A 159 -14.06 22.94 4.92
C SER A 159 -14.60 21.93 5.93
N SER A 160 -14.17 22.03 7.18
CA SER A 160 -14.71 21.21 8.27
C SER A 160 -16.21 21.38 8.48
N LEU A 161 -16.77 22.50 8.00
CA LEU A 161 -18.22 22.77 8.06
C LEU A 161 -19.06 21.85 7.14
N LEU A 162 -18.43 21.07 6.26
CA LEU A 162 -19.11 20.07 5.42
C LEU A 162 -19.48 18.79 6.20
N TYR A 163 -18.90 18.58 7.37
CA TYR A 163 -19.12 17.38 8.17
C TYR A 163 -20.30 17.52 9.14
N ARG A 164 -20.78 16.37 9.65
CA ARG A 164 -22.09 16.24 10.34
C ARG A 164 -22.32 17.26 11.44
N ASP A 165 -21.33 17.45 12.29
CA ASP A 165 -21.44 18.40 13.39
C ASP A 165 -20.71 19.70 13.04
N ARG A 166 -21.47 20.66 12.57
CA ARG A 166 -20.94 21.97 12.20
C ARG A 166 -20.53 22.84 13.38
N VAL A 167 -20.89 22.45 14.59
CA VAL A 167 -20.58 23.22 15.81
C VAL A 167 -19.36 22.66 16.50
N VAL A 168 -19.33 21.35 16.77
CA VAL A 168 -18.27 20.69 17.52
C VAL A 168 -17.06 20.38 16.63
N THR A 169 -17.27 19.95 15.38
CA THR A 169 -16.21 19.54 14.47
C THR A 169 -15.10 20.59 14.28
N PRO A 170 -15.40 21.89 14.04
CA PRO A 170 -14.35 22.89 13.94
C PRO A 170 -13.51 23.03 15.21
N GLY A 171 -14.12 22.97 16.39
CA GLY A 171 -13.43 23.06 17.67
C GLY A 171 -12.52 21.87 17.93
N VAL A 172 -12.92 20.67 17.52
CA VAL A 172 -12.08 19.46 17.60
C VAL A 172 -10.91 19.57 16.64
N ILE A 173 -11.15 19.98 15.39
CA ILE A 173 -10.11 20.13 14.37
C ILE A 173 -9.05 21.15 14.79
N GLU A 174 -9.44 22.23 15.44
CA GLU A 174 -8.51 23.22 15.98
C GLU A 174 -7.46 22.61 16.95
N ARG A 175 -7.80 21.52 17.62
CA ARG A 175 -6.92 20.82 18.55
C ARG A 175 -5.92 19.87 17.86
N LEU A 176 -6.12 19.52 16.59
CA LEU A 176 -5.22 18.61 15.87
C LEU A 176 -3.88 19.27 15.50
N ASP A 177 -3.83 20.58 15.42
CA ASP A 177 -2.64 21.42 15.26
C ASP A 177 -1.55 20.84 14.33
N GLY A 178 -1.96 20.41 13.14
CA GLY A 178 -1.05 19.89 12.11
C GLY A 178 -0.67 18.40 12.27
N VAL A 179 -1.23 17.69 13.23
CA VAL A 179 -1.07 16.24 13.37
C VAL A 179 -1.83 15.53 12.24
N LEU A 180 -1.19 14.56 11.58
CA LEU A 180 -1.85 13.68 10.61
C LEU A 180 -2.68 12.64 11.36
N VAL A 181 -3.95 12.52 10.97
CA VAL A 181 -4.89 11.54 11.54
C VAL A 181 -5.52 10.72 10.42
N SER A 182 -5.40 9.41 10.50
CA SER A 182 -6.03 8.50 9.55
C SER A 182 -7.48 8.23 9.96
N GLY A 183 -8.39 8.19 8.97
CA GLY A 183 -9.78 7.78 9.18
C GLY A 183 -10.62 8.75 10.03
N LEU A 184 -10.23 10.03 10.13
CA LEU A 184 -11.00 11.02 10.87
C LEU A 184 -12.41 11.22 10.29
N PHE A 185 -12.49 11.28 8.96
CA PHE A 185 -13.73 11.35 8.20
C PHE A 185 -13.66 10.39 7.00
N GLU A 186 -14.82 9.96 6.50
CA GLU A 186 -14.89 9.34 5.18
C GLU A 186 -14.62 10.43 4.14
N GLY A 187 -13.48 10.32 3.47
CA GLY A 187 -13.14 11.20 2.37
C GLY A 187 -13.82 10.75 1.07
N GLU A 188 -13.99 11.68 0.15
CA GLU A 188 -14.49 11.40 -1.19
C GLU A 188 -13.41 11.67 -2.23
N SER A 189 -13.42 10.95 -3.35
CA SER A 189 -12.48 11.18 -4.46
C SER A 189 -12.46 12.63 -4.94
N ARG A 190 -13.59 13.37 -4.82
CA ARG A 190 -13.65 14.80 -5.13
C ARG A 190 -12.80 15.68 -4.22
N ASP A 191 -12.42 15.20 -3.04
CA ASP A 191 -11.58 15.92 -2.10
C ASP A 191 -10.10 15.82 -2.48
N LEU A 192 -9.73 14.80 -3.25
CA LEU A 192 -8.38 14.49 -3.73
C LEU A 192 -8.10 15.17 -5.08
N ARG A 193 -8.13 16.51 -5.11
CA ARG A 193 -8.20 17.29 -6.36
C ARG A 193 -6.89 17.30 -7.17
N GLN A 194 -5.74 17.21 -6.53
CA GLN A 194 -4.45 17.38 -7.20
C GLN A 194 -3.41 16.38 -6.68
N PRO A 195 -2.49 15.93 -7.54
CA PRO A 195 -1.38 15.11 -7.09
C PRO A 195 -0.41 15.96 -6.26
N VAL A 196 -0.11 15.47 -5.05
CA VAL A 196 0.86 16.04 -4.12
C VAL A 196 2.22 15.40 -4.37
N LEU A 197 2.22 14.10 -4.63
CA LEU A 197 3.39 13.27 -4.82
C LEU A 197 3.09 12.21 -5.86
N ARG A 198 4.06 11.88 -6.71
CA ARG A 198 3.99 10.77 -7.67
C ARG A 198 5.18 9.87 -7.51
N TRP A 199 4.91 8.58 -7.57
CA TRP A 199 5.92 7.55 -7.62
C TRP A 199 5.74 6.69 -8.88
N SER A 200 6.84 6.23 -9.43
CA SER A 200 6.87 5.19 -10.46
C SER A 200 8.05 4.26 -10.22
N PHE A 201 7.88 2.99 -10.57
CA PHE A 201 8.93 1.98 -10.43
C PHE A 201 10.27 2.46 -11.00
N GLY A 202 11.35 2.22 -10.26
CA GLY A 202 12.70 2.68 -10.59
C GLY A 202 13.01 4.14 -10.25
N ARG A 203 12.12 4.81 -9.51
CA ARG A 203 12.31 6.18 -9.03
C ARG A 203 12.02 6.25 -7.54
N GLY A 204 13.05 6.06 -6.73
CA GLY A 204 12.97 6.24 -5.28
C GLY A 204 12.58 7.66 -4.88
N LEU A 205 11.93 7.80 -3.75
CA LEU A 205 11.47 9.07 -3.20
C LEU A 205 12.24 9.43 -1.93
N THR A 206 12.64 10.70 -1.82
CA THR A 206 13.29 11.22 -0.62
C THR A 206 12.50 12.36 0.01
N SER A 207 11.98 13.27 -0.79
CA SER A 207 11.19 14.39 -0.29
C SER A 207 10.32 15.01 -1.38
N VAL A 208 9.23 15.63 -0.96
CA VAL A 208 8.38 16.45 -1.82
C VAL A 208 7.91 17.70 -1.07
N LYS A 209 7.68 18.77 -1.81
CA LYS A 209 6.98 19.97 -1.34
C LYS A 209 5.83 20.25 -2.28
N HIS A 210 4.68 20.59 -1.70
CA HIS A 210 3.47 20.89 -2.47
C HIS A 210 2.75 22.10 -1.90
N SER A 211 2.22 22.96 -2.79
CA SER A 211 1.57 24.21 -2.41
C SER A 211 0.07 24.19 -2.71
N PHE A 212 -0.73 24.59 -1.71
CA PHE A 212 -2.19 24.73 -1.77
C PHE A 212 -2.62 26.21 -1.77
N LEU A 213 -1.81 27.11 -2.34
CA LEU A 213 -1.99 28.59 -2.27
C LEU A 213 -3.40 29.06 -2.65
N ARG A 214 -4.00 28.44 -3.67
CA ARG A 214 -5.33 28.86 -4.21
C ARG A 214 -6.50 28.06 -3.62
N SER A 215 -6.22 27.17 -2.70
CA SER A 215 -7.26 26.29 -2.12
C SER A 215 -7.93 26.97 -0.93
N LYS A 216 -9.25 26.76 -0.80
CA LYS A 216 -10.06 27.23 0.33
C LYS A 216 -10.43 26.02 1.18
N GLY A 217 -10.35 26.13 2.49
CA GLY A 217 -10.65 25.08 3.44
C GLY A 217 -9.66 25.08 4.60
N ASN A 218 -10.12 24.65 5.77
CA ASN A 218 -9.33 24.59 7.00
C ASN A 218 -8.81 23.18 7.32
N LEU A 219 -9.16 22.20 6.49
CA LEU A 219 -8.64 20.83 6.54
C LEU A 219 -7.84 20.50 5.29
N LEU A 220 -6.72 19.83 5.44
CA LEU A 220 -6.07 19.10 4.37
C LEU A 220 -6.52 17.64 4.42
N CYS A 221 -6.94 17.13 3.27
CA CYS A 221 -7.23 15.72 3.03
C CYS A 221 -6.16 15.16 2.08
N LEU A 222 -5.58 14.03 2.42
CA LEU A 222 -4.67 13.26 1.58
C LEU A 222 -5.22 11.86 1.38
N GLY A 223 -4.99 11.29 0.20
CA GLY A 223 -5.39 9.92 -0.11
C GLY A 223 -4.53 9.28 -1.18
N LEU A 224 -4.28 8.00 -1.02
CA LEU A 224 -3.54 7.18 -1.97
C LEU A 224 -4.36 6.89 -3.22
N MET A 225 -3.73 6.93 -4.38
CA MET A 225 -4.22 6.37 -5.63
C MET A 225 -3.14 5.50 -6.27
N VAL A 226 -3.42 4.22 -6.41
CA VAL A 226 -2.53 3.28 -7.11
C VAL A 226 -2.77 3.39 -8.61
N THR A 227 -1.68 3.41 -9.39
CA THR A 227 -1.76 3.52 -10.85
C THR A 227 -0.94 2.44 -11.55
N HIS A 228 -1.36 2.08 -12.76
CA HIS A 228 -0.58 1.25 -13.66
C HIS A 228 -0.60 1.84 -15.07
N LYS A 229 0.58 2.10 -15.64
CA LYS A 229 0.74 2.80 -16.93
C LYS A 229 -0.06 4.12 -16.95
N GLY A 230 0.00 4.86 -15.83
CA GLY A 230 -0.69 6.14 -15.65
C GLY A 230 -2.22 6.06 -15.51
N LYS A 231 -2.82 4.86 -15.49
CA LYS A 231 -4.26 4.66 -15.26
C LYS A 231 -4.53 4.26 -13.82
N LYS A 232 -5.61 4.77 -13.25
CA LYS A 232 -6.06 4.41 -11.90
C LYS A 232 -6.40 2.92 -11.83
N VAL A 233 -5.87 2.26 -10.80
CA VAL A 233 -6.18 0.87 -10.41
C VAL A 233 -7.19 0.88 -9.26
N CYS A 234 -6.85 1.56 -8.18
CA CYS A 234 -7.71 1.76 -7.00
C CYS A 234 -7.25 3.03 -6.25
N GLU A 235 -8.05 3.49 -5.31
CA GLU A 235 -7.75 4.68 -4.51
C GLU A 235 -8.34 4.58 -3.10
N ALA A 236 -7.85 5.40 -2.19
CA ALA A 236 -8.36 5.52 -0.83
C ALA A 236 -9.82 5.97 -0.83
N GLY A 237 -10.61 5.47 0.12
CA GLY A 237 -12.05 5.68 0.19
C GLY A 237 -12.83 4.80 -0.79
N GLY A 238 -14.12 5.11 -0.98
CA GLY A 238 -14.96 4.39 -1.94
C GLY A 238 -15.15 2.88 -1.66
N GLY A 239 -14.97 2.45 -0.40
CA GLY A 239 -15.05 1.04 0.02
C GLY A 239 -13.70 0.33 0.07
N SER A 240 -12.59 1.05 -0.15
CA SER A 240 -11.24 0.59 0.16
C SER A 240 -10.94 0.78 1.65
N ASN A 241 -10.15 -0.13 2.25
CA ASN A 241 -9.66 0.00 3.62
C ASN A 241 -8.52 1.03 3.75
N TRP A 242 -8.01 1.56 2.65
CA TRP A 242 -7.14 2.73 2.70
C TRP A 242 -7.95 3.96 3.09
N SER A 243 -7.73 4.41 4.31
CA SER A 243 -8.37 5.61 4.83
C SER A 243 -7.72 6.87 4.25
N HIS A 244 -8.51 7.94 4.16
CA HIS A 244 -7.94 9.26 3.96
C HIS A 244 -7.20 9.73 5.20
N VAL A 245 -6.13 10.49 4.99
CA VAL A 245 -5.34 11.11 6.06
C VAL A 245 -5.69 12.58 6.13
N TRP A 246 -5.93 13.06 7.33
CA TRP A 246 -6.43 14.39 7.60
C TRP A 246 -5.51 15.17 8.52
N THR A 247 -5.46 16.48 8.32
CA THR A 247 -4.82 17.41 9.26
C THR A 247 -5.46 18.78 9.16
N LYS A 248 -5.41 19.55 10.26
CA LYS A 248 -5.71 20.98 10.23
C LYS A 248 -4.75 21.68 9.28
N ARG A 249 -5.28 22.55 8.44
CA ARG A 249 -4.45 23.42 7.60
C ARG A 249 -3.83 24.53 8.44
N VAL A 250 -2.50 24.55 8.52
CA VAL A 250 -1.73 25.55 9.31
C VAL A 250 -0.97 26.50 8.38
N GLY A 251 -0.81 26.12 7.11
CA GLY A 251 -0.07 26.91 6.12
C GLY A 251 -0.56 26.65 4.70
N ASN A 252 0.22 27.11 3.75
CA ASN A 252 -0.07 26.93 2.32
C ASN A 252 0.81 25.92 1.62
N GLU A 253 1.92 25.52 2.22
CA GLU A 253 2.86 24.56 1.66
C GLU A 253 3.06 23.42 2.65
N VAL A 254 2.98 22.19 2.15
CA VAL A 254 3.31 20.97 2.90
C VAL A 254 4.62 20.40 2.40
N SER A 255 5.33 19.73 3.29
CA SER A 255 6.49 18.92 2.96
C SER A 255 6.31 17.50 3.49
N LEU A 256 6.67 16.52 2.68
CA LEU A 256 6.83 15.13 3.06
C LEU A 256 8.28 14.74 2.85
N ARG A 257 8.86 14.02 3.80
CA ARG A 257 10.22 13.46 3.70
C ARG A 257 10.13 11.98 4.04
N PHE A 258 10.81 11.19 3.27
CA PHE A 258 10.92 9.76 3.48
C PHE A 258 12.39 9.42 3.70
N ARG A 259 12.67 8.69 4.75
CA ARG A 259 14.00 8.22 5.07
C ARG A 259 13.91 6.80 5.60
N ARG A 260 14.77 5.96 5.11
CA ARG A 260 14.95 4.65 5.68
C ARG A 260 15.73 4.80 6.99
N PRO A 261 15.23 4.28 8.13
CA PRO A 261 15.95 4.32 9.39
C PRO A 261 17.22 3.45 9.34
N ASP A 262 18.18 3.74 10.21
CA ASP A 262 19.48 3.07 10.20
C ASP A 262 19.38 1.58 10.59
N ASP A 263 18.34 1.19 11.35
CA ASP A 263 18.02 -0.20 11.69
C ASP A 263 17.45 -0.99 10.49
N GLY A 264 17.11 -0.30 9.43
CA GLY A 264 16.65 -0.90 8.18
C GLY A 264 15.23 -1.48 8.22
N VAL A 265 14.45 -1.14 9.25
CA VAL A 265 13.06 -1.58 9.41
C VAL A 265 12.11 -0.45 9.02
N GLY A 266 11.30 -0.69 7.98
CA GLY A 266 10.26 0.23 7.53
C GLY A 266 10.78 1.49 6.82
N MET A 267 9.94 2.50 6.80
CA MET A 267 10.21 3.82 6.23
C MET A 267 9.72 4.90 7.18
N ASP A 268 10.59 5.79 7.61
CA ASP A 268 10.20 6.98 8.36
C ASP A 268 9.60 8.02 7.40
N CYS A 269 8.44 8.54 7.74
CA CYS A 269 7.79 9.62 7.02
C CYS A 269 7.58 10.82 7.95
N TRP A 270 8.11 11.98 7.54
CA TRP A 270 7.87 13.25 8.23
C TRP A 270 6.98 14.15 7.39
N PHE A 271 5.93 14.62 8.01
CA PHE A 271 5.04 15.62 7.46
C PHE A 271 5.26 16.97 8.16
N GLY A 272 5.23 18.05 7.41
CA GLY A 272 5.33 19.39 7.99
C GLY A 272 4.66 20.46 7.14
N TRP A 273 4.22 21.53 7.81
CA TRP A 273 3.75 22.75 7.18
C TRP A 273 4.86 23.78 7.12
N LYS A 274 4.96 24.48 6.00
CA LYS A 274 5.68 25.72 5.94
C LYS A 274 4.72 26.87 6.29
N ARG A 275 5.04 27.55 7.38
CA ARG A 275 4.33 28.75 7.83
C ARG A 275 4.64 29.95 6.98
#